data_bc79874a7167ccea205705407cb8b965
#
_entry.id   bc79874a7167ccea205705407cb8b965
#
_cell.length_a   1.000
_cell.length_b   1.000
_cell.length_c   1.000
_cell.angle_alpha   90.00
_cell.angle_beta   90.00
_cell.angle_gamma   90.00
#
_symmetry.space_group_name_H-M   'P 1'
#
loop_
_entity.id
_entity.type
_entity.pdbx_description
1 polymer ?
#
loop_
_entity_poly.entity_id
_entity_poly.type
_entity_poly.pdbx_seq_one_letter_code
_entity_poly.pdbx_strand_id
1 'polypeptide(L)'
;PGRIYQGRRDAQPERVDLPAASLAKYVDSPMIMGEHLRSWELDSPSDAIHTFDAVAPQAESLELPHARVARFSHMLAESEAIFGPFPWGQYRFLIVLNDDLPGFGLEHRESTFIRYAESTLVNSERSRISMNTVPHEYIHVWVGKLRAQEGLLHDDYHTPGDTRMMWVYEGLTSYYDEVLAARTGLTSFEQFRDGWIATIERYMLQAGRLWKSVEDTGAGLRHLRETSPRFEDLRRRQDYYAEGSLFWMEADAIIRGATDNQRSLDDFARRFFDVAPPDTDGDVVEHTRQDVVDALHAVYSGVDWDALIRERIESPRSTLEFDSLADRLGYRFDFQPEPFTSSDKSSSNGRSANLRSSIGFTVNESGEIRSIIVDSPGWRAGLGYDMKIVGVRTRASGESTTAYSAAALREAVRESADTGQVDLLVEWDGVLRPVTIAYDGGLRYPSLVPVDGKPDFLRAIAEPRTPAPPAPPDSPTLRQTDRPD
;
A
#
# COMPACT_ATOMS: atom_id res chain seq x y z
N PRO A 1 -18.66 0.79 -23.16
CA PRO A 1 -18.63 2.23 -22.98
C PRO A 1 -19.76 2.66 -22.04
N GLY A 2 -19.38 2.98 -20.78
CA GLY A 2 -20.33 3.35 -19.75
C GLY A 2 -21.05 4.64 -20.09
N ARG A 3 -22.38 4.61 -20.07
CA ARG A 3 -23.19 5.81 -20.08
C ARG A 3 -23.58 6.15 -18.66
N ILE A 4 -23.47 7.43 -18.27
CA ILE A 4 -24.03 7.95 -17.03
C ILE A 4 -25.52 8.18 -17.26
N TYR A 5 -26.38 7.53 -16.46
CA TYR A 5 -27.81 7.75 -16.48
C TYR A 5 -28.19 8.44 -15.18
N GLN A 6 -28.71 9.66 -15.24
CA GLN A 6 -29.30 10.34 -14.11
C GLN A 6 -30.82 10.07 -14.13
N GLY A 7 -31.30 9.16 -13.27
CA GLY A 7 -32.73 8.95 -13.05
C GLY A 7 -33.30 10.00 -12.10
N ARG A 8 -34.53 10.52 -12.36
CA ARG A 8 -35.29 11.33 -11.41
C ARG A 8 -36.02 10.39 -10.43
N ARG A 9 -36.11 10.78 -9.16
CA ARG A 9 -36.75 10.05 -8.06
C ARG A 9 -38.22 9.59 -8.35
N ASP A 10 -38.91 10.28 -9.26
CA ASP A 10 -40.33 10.08 -9.60
C ASP A 10 -40.56 9.43 -10.96
N ALA A 11 -39.53 9.04 -11.68
CA ALA A 11 -39.65 8.30 -12.94
C ALA A 11 -39.62 6.79 -12.68
N GLN A 12 -40.44 6.03 -13.40
CA GLN A 12 -40.26 4.58 -13.49
C GLN A 12 -38.81 4.31 -13.88
N PRO A 13 -38.18 3.21 -13.37
CA PRO A 13 -36.80 2.91 -13.69
C PRO A 13 -36.65 2.89 -15.22
N GLU A 14 -35.94 3.88 -15.74
CA GLU A 14 -35.65 3.91 -17.15
C GLU A 14 -34.86 2.64 -17.49
N ARG A 15 -35.33 1.93 -18.49
CA ARG A 15 -34.62 0.78 -19.01
C ARG A 15 -33.32 1.26 -19.64
N VAL A 16 -32.19 0.79 -19.10
CA VAL A 16 -30.89 1.04 -19.65
C VAL A 16 -30.54 -0.11 -20.60
N ASP A 17 -30.48 0.18 -21.89
CA ASP A 17 -30.00 -0.77 -22.87
C ASP A 17 -28.48 -0.64 -23.01
N LEU A 18 -27.76 -1.67 -22.57
CA LEU A 18 -26.32 -1.73 -22.69
C LEU A 18 -25.93 -2.14 -24.11
N PRO A 19 -24.82 -1.65 -24.70
CA PRO A 19 -24.35 -2.07 -26.00
C PRO A 19 -23.97 -3.55 -25.99
N ALA A 20 -24.12 -4.25 -27.11
CA ALA A 20 -23.67 -5.63 -27.22
C ALA A 20 -22.15 -5.72 -27.00
N ALA A 21 -21.74 -6.65 -26.13
CA ALA A 21 -20.34 -6.93 -25.84
C ALA A 21 -20.19 -8.43 -25.49
N SER A 22 -18.98 -8.92 -25.41
CA SER A 22 -18.69 -10.28 -24.94
C SER A 22 -19.12 -10.47 -23.48
N LEU A 23 -19.39 -11.69 -23.06
CA LEU A 23 -19.68 -12.01 -21.65
C LEU A 23 -18.48 -11.63 -20.78
N ALA A 24 -17.26 -11.91 -21.23
CA ALA A 24 -16.03 -11.56 -20.53
C ALA A 24 -15.97 -10.06 -20.21
N LYS A 25 -16.27 -9.20 -21.20
CA LYS A 25 -16.33 -7.75 -21.00
C LYS A 25 -17.41 -7.33 -20.00
N TYR A 26 -18.58 -7.96 -20.03
CA TYR A 26 -19.66 -7.63 -19.07
C TYR A 26 -19.32 -7.98 -17.64
N VAL A 27 -18.74 -9.16 -17.40
CA VAL A 27 -18.36 -9.58 -16.04
C VAL A 27 -17.18 -8.80 -15.49
N ASP A 28 -16.33 -8.22 -16.37
CA ASP A 28 -15.22 -7.33 -16.01
C ASP A 28 -15.62 -5.82 -16.02
N SER A 29 -16.91 -5.51 -16.09
CA SER A 29 -17.42 -4.13 -16.15
C SER A 29 -18.34 -3.84 -14.97
N PRO A 30 -17.80 -3.42 -13.80
CA PRO A 30 -18.61 -3.07 -12.65
C PRO A 30 -19.48 -1.83 -12.90
N MET A 31 -20.55 -1.70 -12.12
CA MET A 31 -21.45 -0.56 -12.16
C MET A 31 -21.55 0.07 -10.78
N ILE A 32 -21.60 1.39 -10.72
CA ILE A 32 -21.90 2.13 -9.50
C ILE A 32 -23.27 2.82 -9.63
N MET A 33 -23.99 2.90 -8.52
CA MET A 33 -25.27 3.59 -8.40
C MET A 33 -25.32 4.33 -7.07
N GLY A 34 -25.92 5.50 -7.05
CA GLY A 34 -26.05 6.30 -5.84
C GLY A 34 -27.05 7.43 -6.03
N GLU A 35 -27.47 8.04 -4.92
CA GLU A 35 -28.39 9.18 -4.95
C GLU A 35 -27.73 10.40 -5.60
N HIS A 36 -26.44 10.62 -5.32
CA HIS A 36 -25.64 11.66 -5.93
C HIS A 36 -24.49 11.05 -6.69
N LEU A 37 -24.27 11.51 -7.92
CA LEU A 37 -23.19 11.10 -8.79
C LEU A 37 -22.48 12.32 -9.35
N ARG A 38 -21.16 12.28 -9.40
CA ARG A 38 -20.34 13.29 -10.05
C ARG A 38 -19.23 12.64 -10.84
N SER A 39 -18.91 13.22 -12.01
CA SER A 39 -17.86 12.75 -12.90
C SER A 39 -16.87 13.87 -13.17
N TRP A 40 -15.59 13.53 -13.24
CA TRP A 40 -14.49 14.40 -13.65
C TRP A 40 -13.74 13.73 -14.78
N GLU A 41 -13.55 14.43 -15.86
CA GLU A 41 -12.66 14.02 -16.94
C GLU A 41 -11.22 14.30 -16.52
N LEU A 42 -10.32 13.34 -16.77
CA LEU A 42 -8.90 13.47 -16.49
C LEU A 42 -8.16 13.69 -17.81
N ASP A 43 -7.22 14.65 -17.81
CA ASP A 43 -6.35 14.87 -18.96
C ASP A 43 -5.43 13.65 -19.13
N SER A 44 -5.54 12.99 -20.28
CA SER A 44 -4.75 11.82 -20.65
C SER A 44 -3.63 12.21 -21.62
N PRO A 45 -2.43 11.62 -21.52
CA PRO A 45 -1.38 11.83 -22.51
C PRO A 45 -1.68 11.15 -23.86
N SER A 46 -2.58 10.18 -23.88
CA SER A 46 -3.08 9.46 -25.07
C SER A 46 -4.49 9.91 -25.45
N ASP A 47 -4.99 9.44 -26.58
CA ASP A 47 -6.38 9.68 -27.03
C ASP A 47 -7.44 8.92 -26.21
N ALA A 48 -7.03 8.16 -25.20
CA ALA A 48 -7.92 7.38 -24.35
C ALA A 48 -8.70 8.30 -23.39
N ILE A 49 -9.98 8.02 -23.21
CA ILE A 49 -10.86 8.78 -22.32
C ILE A 49 -10.73 8.23 -20.89
N HIS A 50 -10.30 9.07 -19.96
CA HIS A 50 -10.22 8.71 -18.56
C HIS A 50 -11.21 9.55 -17.74
N THR A 51 -12.02 8.89 -16.89
CA THR A 51 -12.96 9.58 -15.99
C THR A 51 -12.83 9.08 -14.56
N PHE A 52 -13.05 9.99 -13.62
CA PHE A 52 -13.19 9.70 -12.21
C PHE A 52 -14.65 9.91 -11.82
N ASP A 53 -15.38 8.82 -11.63
CA ASP A 53 -16.82 8.80 -11.40
C ASP A 53 -17.08 8.41 -9.94
N ALA A 54 -17.71 9.27 -9.16
CA ALA A 54 -17.99 9.00 -7.76
C ALA A 54 -19.47 9.08 -7.42
N VAL A 55 -19.92 8.18 -6.54
CA VAL A 55 -21.25 8.21 -5.94
C VAL A 55 -21.16 8.32 -4.42
N ALA A 56 -22.11 9.04 -3.81
CA ALA A 56 -22.19 9.22 -2.36
C ALA A 56 -23.64 9.37 -1.89
N PRO A 57 -23.95 9.09 -0.62
CA PRO A 57 -25.23 9.40 0.00
C PRO A 57 -25.46 10.91 0.12
N GLN A 58 -24.41 11.72 0.25
CA GLN A 58 -24.46 13.17 0.41
C GLN A 58 -23.72 13.87 -0.72
N ALA A 59 -24.34 14.89 -1.32
CA ALA A 59 -23.75 15.64 -2.44
C ALA A 59 -22.43 16.34 -2.06
N GLU A 60 -22.33 16.80 -0.81
CA GLU A 60 -21.16 17.48 -0.26
C GLU A 60 -19.91 16.58 -0.19
N SER A 61 -20.11 15.27 -0.11
CA SER A 61 -19.00 14.29 -0.14
C SER A 61 -18.35 14.17 -1.52
N LEU A 62 -19.00 14.68 -2.58
CA LEU A 62 -18.53 14.65 -3.96
C LEU A 62 -17.74 15.91 -4.36
N GLU A 63 -17.09 16.57 -3.42
CA GLU A 63 -16.22 17.70 -3.72
C GLU A 63 -14.76 17.23 -3.87
N LEU A 64 -14.29 17.14 -5.10
CA LEU A 64 -12.90 16.82 -5.42
C LEU A 64 -12.16 18.10 -5.81
N PRO A 65 -11.14 18.54 -5.04
CA PRO A 65 -10.36 19.73 -5.37
C PRO A 65 -9.69 19.63 -6.75
N HIS A 66 -9.70 20.70 -7.55
CA HIS A 66 -9.07 20.77 -8.87
C HIS A 66 -7.59 20.33 -8.86
N ALA A 67 -6.85 20.75 -7.82
CA ALA A 67 -5.46 20.32 -7.64
C ALA A 67 -5.31 18.80 -7.55
N ARG A 68 -6.32 18.08 -7.07
CA ARG A 68 -6.31 16.61 -6.99
C ARG A 68 -6.66 15.98 -8.33
N VAL A 69 -7.62 16.54 -9.06
CA VAL A 69 -7.90 16.13 -10.44
C VAL A 69 -6.64 16.25 -11.30
N ALA A 70 -5.91 17.37 -11.19
CA ALA A 70 -4.66 17.59 -11.90
C ALA A 70 -3.57 16.55 -11.52
N ARG A 71 -3.51 16.13 -10.24
CA ARG A 71 -2.58 15.07 -9.81
C ARG A 71 -2.95 13.69 -10.37
N PHE A 72 -4.24 13.38 -10.49
CA PHE A 72 -4.68 12.15 -11.15
C PHE A 72 -4.37 12.20 -12.65
N SER A 73 -4.56 13.32 -13.33
CA SER A 73 -4.12 13.48 -14.71
C SER A 73 -2.60 13.29 -14.85
N HIS A 74 -1.81 13.84 -13.92
CA HIS A 74 -0.35 13.62 -13.89
C HIS A 74 0.01 12.14 -13.62
N MET A 75 -0.77 11.44 -12.81
CA MET A 75 -0.61 10.00 -12.58
C MET A 75 -0.76 9.21 -13.88
N LEU A 76 -1.70 9.56 -14.76
CA LEU A 76 -1.83 8.93 -16.07
C LEU A 76 -0.54 9.10 -16.89
N ALA A 77 0.01 10.33 -16.93
CA ALA A 77 1.24 10.62 -17.66
C ALA A 77 2.46 9.87 -17.11
N GLU A 78 2.63 9.86 -15.77
CA GLU A 78 3.70 9.09 -15.11
C GLU A 78 3.57 7.58 -15.37
N SER A 79 2.34 7.05 -15.33
CA SER A 79 2.09 5.62 -15.61
C SER A 79 2.49 5.25 -17.04
N GLU A 80 2.11 6.04 -18.05
CA GLU A 80 2.54 5.80 -19.44
C GLU A 80 4.06 6.01 -19.59
N ALA A 81 4.67 6.89 -18.83
CA ALA A 81 6.12 7.04 -18.82
C ALA A 81 6.83 5.80 -18.24
N ILE A 82 6.25 5.10 -17.31
CA ILE A 82 6.79 3.88 -16.69
C ILE A 82 6.48 2.65 -17.58
N PHE A 83 5.22 2.38 -17.87
CA PHE A 83 4.77 1.11 -18.43
C PHE A 83 4.62 1.11 -19.96
N GLY A 84 4.56 2.26 -20.59
CA GLY A 84 4.21 2.40 -22.00
C GLY A 84 2.79 2.93 -22.21
N PRO A 85 2.38 3.13 -23.46
CA PRO A 85 1.07 3.69 -23.80
C PRO A 85 -0.07 2.92 -23.14
N PHE A 86 -1.13 3.63 -22.76
CA PHE A 86 -2.36 3.01 -22.28
C PHE A 86 -2.93 2.09 -23.37
N PRO A 87 -3.20 0.80 -23.04
CA PRO A 87 -3.48 -0.21 -24.07
C PRO A 87 -4.90 -0.20 -24.63
N TRP A 88 -5.85 0.54 -24.00
CA TRP A 88 -7.26 0.56 -24.41
C TRP A 88 -7.78 1.97 -24.69
N GLY A 89 -9.02 2.09 -25.20
CA GLY A 89 -9.59 3.38 -25.62
C GLY A 89 -10.20 4.20 -24.47
N GLN A 90 -10.45 3.61 -23.30
CA GLN A 90 -11.07 4.29 -22.17
C GLN A 90 -10.71 3.64 -20.83
N TYR A 91 -10.80 4.43 -19.75
CA TYR A 91 -10.73 3.92 -18.39
C TYR A 91 -11.62 4.71 -17.44
N ARG A 92 -12.26 4.02 -16.49
CA ARG A 92 -13.12 4.64 -15.48
C ARG A 92 -12.69 4.27 -14.08
N PHE A 93 -12.41 5.26 -13.25
CA PHE A 93 -12.30 5.09 -11.81
C PHE A 93 -13.71 5.18 -11.22
N LEU A 94 -14.27 4.06 -10.75
CA LEU A 94 -15.61 3.97 -10.19
C LEU A 94 -15.52 3.98 -8.67
N ILE A 95 -15.90 5.09 -8.05
CA ILE A 95 -15.69 5.34 -6.62
C ILE A 95 -17.03 5.33 -5.88
N VAL A 96 -17.12 4.53 -4.84
CA VAL A 96 -18.26 4.54 -3.90
C VAL A 96 -17.80 5.10 -2.57
N LEU A 97 -18.40 6.20 -2.16
CA LEU A 97 -18.17 6.85 -0.86
C LEU A 97 -19.26 6.43 0.11
N ASN A 98 -18.93 5.64 1.13
CA ASN A 98 -19.91 5.16 2.11
C ASN A 98 -19.18 4.68 3.37
N ASP A 99 -19.57 5.21 4.53
CA ASP A 99 -18.97 4.86 5.83
C ASP A 99 -19.41 3.47 6.34
N ASP A 100 -20.52 2.93 5.86
CA ASP A 100 -21.02 1.60 6.24
C ASP A 100 -20.36 0.45 5.46
N LEU A 101 -19.61 0.76 4.40
CA LEU A 101 -18.92 -0.23 3.58
C LEU A 101 -17.42 -0.25 3.88
N PRO A 102 -16.81 -1.44 4.06
CA PRO A 102 -15.37 -1.53 4.24
C PRO A 102 -14.62 -1.00 3.00
N GLY A 103 -13.46 -0.40 3.21
CA GLY A 103 -12.56 -0.01 2.14
C GLY A 103 -12.20 -1.19 1.25
N PHE A 104 -12.14 -0.96 -0.05
CA PHE A 104 -11.90 -2.01 -1.05
C PHE A 104 -11.42 -1.39 -2.36
N GLY A 105 -10.53 -2.08 -3.07
CA GLY A 105 -10.15 -1.83 -4.44
C GLY A 105 -10.28 -3.12 -5.24
N LEU A 106 -10.63 -3.01 -6.52
CA LEU A 106 -10.68 -4.13 -7.45
C LEU A 106 -10.44 -3.62 -8.86
N GLU A 107 -9.41 -4.16 -9.45
CA GLU A 107 -8.95 -3.85 -10.78
C GLU A 107 -9.79 -4.55 -11.87
N HIS A 108 -10.03 -3.83 -12.94
CA HIS A 108 -10.65 -4.32 -14.17
C HIS A 108 -9.88 -3.80 -15.39
N ARG A 109 -10.10 -4.38 -16.57
CA ARG A 109 -9.37 -4.02 -17.79
C ARG A 109 -9.53 -2.54 -18.17
N GLU A 110 -10.76 -2.05 -18.19
CA GLU A 110 -11.11 -0.68 -18.60
C GLU A 110 -11.70 0.15 -17.45
N SER A 111 -11.57 -0.31 -16.22
CA SER A 111 -12.06 0.40 -15.02
C SER A 111 -11.44 -0.13 -13.75
N THR A 112 -11.65 0.59 -12.67
CA THR A 112 -11.48 0.07 -11.31
C THR A 112 -12.69 0.40 -10.46
N PHE A 113 -13.00 -0.46 -9.49
CA PHE A 113 -14.04 -0.24 -8.49
C PHE A 113 -13.41 -0.02 -7.11
N ILE A 114 -13.60 1.17 -6.53
CA ILE A 114 -13.00 1.52 -5.24
C ILE A 114 -14.07 2.00 -4.28
N ARG A 115 -13.98 1.56 -3.02
CA ARG A 115 -14.82 2.02 -1.91
C ARG A 115 -13.98 2.78 -0.90
N TYR A 116 -14.46 3.96 -0.54
CA TYR A 116 -13.85 4.82 0.46
C TYR A 116 -14.89 5.30 1.49
N ALA A 117 -14.40 5.80 2.63
CA ALA A 117 -15.23 6.55 3.57
C ALA A 117 -15.75 7.84 2.93
N GLU A 118 -16.94 8.30 3.34
CA GLU A 118 -17.63 9.45 2.74
C GLU A 118 -16.78 10.72 2.71
N SER A 119 -15.99 10.96 3.75
CA SER A 119 -15.16 12.14 3.85
C SER A 119 -13.86 12.10 3.05
N THR A 120 -13.56 11.02 2.32
CA THR A 120 -12.23 10.82 1.70
C THR A 120 -11.91 11.86 0.63
N LEU A 121 -12.85 12.27 -0.21
CA LEU A 121 -12.57 13.25 -1.26
C LEU A 121 -12.40 14.67 -0.71
N VAL A 122 -13.16 15.05 0.32
CA VAL A 122 -13.16 16.39 0.90
C VAL A 122 -12.13 16.57 2.01
N ASN A 123 -11.75 15.51 2.73
CA ASN A 123 -10.80 15.57 3.82
C ASN A 123 -9.36 15.36 3.32
N SER A 124 -8.56 16.43 3.34
CA SER A 124 -7.17 16.41 2.85
C SER A 124 -6.25 15.47 3.65
N GLU A 125 -6.49 15.25 4.94
CA GLU A 125 -5.65 14.35 5.76
C GLU A 125 -6.00 12.88 5.56
N ARG A 126 -7.28 12.51 5.58
CA ARG A 126 -7.71 11.14 5.28
C ARG A 126 -7.39 10.74 3.85
N SER A 127 -7.54 11.64 2.91
CA SER A 127 -7.27 11.36 1.51
C SER A 127 -5.79 11.10 1.20
N ARG A 128 -4.85 11.63 2.00
CA ARG A 128 -3.41 11.34 1.81
C ARG A 128 -3.06 9.87 2.07
N ILE A 129 -3.72 9.24 3.05
CA ILE A 129 -3.41 7.87 3.48
C ILE A 129 -4.19 6.84 2.66
N SER A 130 -5.40 7.17 2.20
CA SER A 130 -6.28 6.20 1.55
C SER A 130 -6.26 6.25 0.02
N MET A 131 -5.67 7.27 -0.60
CA MET A 131 -5.76 7.42 -2.05
C MET A 131 -4.66 6.71 -2.84
N ASN A 132 -3.71 6.02 -2.20
CA ASN A 132 -2.76 5.14 -2.89
C ASN A 132 -3.46 3.95 -3.59
N THR A 133 -4.70 3.61 -3.17
CA THR A 133 -5.50 2.62 -3.90
C THR A 133 -5.81 3.05 -5.34
N VAL A 134 -5.94 4.37 -5.63
CA VAL A 134 -6.20 4.82 -6.99
C VAL A 134 -5.04 4.50 -7.95
N PRO A 135 -3.78 4.88 -7.67
CA PRO A 135 -2.65 4.45 -8.49
C PRO A 135 -2.45 2.92 -8.45
N HIS A 136 -2.68 2.24 -7.32
CA HIS A 136 -2.58 0.78 -7.21
C HIS A 136 -3.46 0.09 -8.24
N GLU A 137 -4.76 0.37 -8.21
CA GLU A 137 -5.72 -0.25 -9.14
C GLU A 137 -5.46 0.17 -10.60
N TYR A 138 -4.92 1.36 -10.83
CA TYR A 138 -4.60 1.81 -12.19
C TYR A 138 -3.38 1.08 -12.78
N ILE A 139 -2.37 0.77 -11.95
CA ILE A 139 -1.19 0.01 -12.38
C ILE A 139 -1.59 -1.38 -12.87
N HIS A 140 -2.64 -1.97 -12.31
CA HIS A 140 -3.15 -3.26 -12.75
C HIS A 140 -3.63 -3.29 -14.21
N VAL A 141 -3.80 -2.14 -14.86
CA VAL A 141 -3.99 -2.07 -16.31
C VAL A 141 -2.89 -2.83 -17.05
N TRP A 142 -1.64 -2.64 -16.65
CA TRP A 142 -0.47 -3.34 -17.20
C TRP A 142 -0.17 -4.62 -16.42
N VAL A 143 -0.12 -4.52 -15.08
CA VAL A 143 0.21 -5.63 -14.19
C VAL A 143 -1.06 -6.42 -13.89
N GLY A 144 -1.33 -7.46 -14.63
CA GLY A 144 -2.49 -8.33 -14.42
C GLY A 144 -3.54 -8.28 -15.54
N LYS A 145 -3.90 -7.09 -16.06
CA LYS A 145 -4.93 -7.01 -17.12
C LYS A 145 -4.37 -6.98 -18.54
N LEU A 146 -3.18 -6.43 -18.75
CA LEU A 146 -2.44 -6.58 -19.98
C LEU A 146 -1.58 -7.84 -19.95
N ARG A 147 -0.79 -8.01 -18.88
CA ARG A 147 0.14 -9.11 -18.71
C ARG A 147 0.03 -9.73 -17.30
N ALA A 148 -0.22 -11.04 -17.24
CA ALA A 148 -0.36 -11.78 -15.98
C ALA A 148 0.51 -13.04 -15.99
N GLN A 149 0.75 -13.61 -14.79
CA GLN A 149 1.50 -14.86 -14.70
C GLN A 149 0.74 -16.03 -15.32
N GLU A 150 1.50 -16.94 -15.94
CA GLU A 150 1.00 -18.20 -16.46
C GLU A 150 0.23 -18.99 -15.39
N GLY A 151 -0.88 -19.57 -15.79
CA GLY A 151 -1.71 -20.39 -14.93
C GLY A 151 -2.51 -19.65 -13.86
N LEU A 152 -2.57 -18.31 -13.88
CA LEU A 152 -3.47 -17.54 -13.03
C LEU A 152 -4.91 -17.64 -13.49
N LEU A 153 -5.14 -17.52 -14.79
CA LEU A 153 -6.47 -17.57 -15.43
C LEU A 153 -6.71 -18.93 -16.06
N HIS A 154 -7.93 -19.41 -15.99
CA HIS A 154 -8.39 -20.65 -16.59
C HIS A 154 -9.78 -20.45 -17.21
N ASP A 155 -10.10 -21.27 -18.21
CA ASP A 155 -11.39 -21.24 -18.90
C ASP A 155 -12.56 -21.73 -18.05
N ASP A 156 -12.28 -22.23 -16.84
CA ASP A 156 -13.28 -22.76 -15.91
C ASP A 156 -13.04 -22.31 -14.47
N TYR A 157 -14.09 -22.38 -13.63
CA TYR A 157 -14.05 -22.01 -12.21
C TYR A 157 -13.62 -23.15 -11.26
N HIS A 158 -13.31 -24.33 -11.77
CA HIS A 158 -12.92 -25.50 -10.97
C HIS A 158 -11.41 -25.64 -10.86
N THR A 159 -10.68 -25.23 -11.91
CA THR A 159 -9.23 -25.23 -11.94
C THR A 159 -8.68 -24.08 -11.06
N PRO A 160 -7.89 -24.39 -10.04
CA PRO A 160 -7.29 -23.34 -9.19
C PRO A 160 -6.22 -22.58 -9.96
N GLY A 161 -6.32 -21.26 -10.00
CA GLY A 161 -5.26 -20.41 -10.54
C GLY A 161 -3.97 -20.51 -9.70
N ASP A 162 -2.82 -20.44 -10.36
CA ASP A 162 -1.52 -20.36 -9.70
C ASP A 162 -1.28 -18.94 -9.19
N THR A 163 -1.14 -18.80 -7.89
CA THR A 163 -0.94 -17.50 -7.21
C THR A 163 0.46 -17.33 -6.62
N ARG A 164 1.43 -18.18 -6.99
CA ARG A 164 2.80 -18.11 -6.46
C ARG A 164 3.52 -16.81 -6.84
N MET A 165 3.21 -16.24 -7.99
CA MET A 165 3.83 -15.00 -8.46
C MET A 165 3.07 -13.72 -8.07
N MET A 166 2.27 -13.74 -7.00
CA MET A 166 1.63 -12.52 -6.47
C MET A 166 2.64 -11.43 -6.05
N TRP A 167 3.90 -11.77 -5.81
CA TRP A 167 4.97 -10.80 -5.60
C TRP A 167 5.28 -9.94 -6.85
N VAL A 168 4.95 -10.44 -8.06
CA VAL A 168 4.94 -9.65 -9.30
C VAL A 168 3.60 -8.92 -9.44
N TYR A 169 2.48 -9.66 -9.38
CA TYR A 169 1.15 -9.10 -9.58
C TYR A 169 0.85 -7.96 -8.60
N GLU A 170 1.01 -8.20 -7.31
CA GLU A 170 0.68 -7.27 -6.23
C GLU A 170 1.92 -6.53 -5.70
N GLY A 171 3.05 -7.23 -5.62
CA GLY A 171 4.27 -6.64 -5.07
C GLY A 171 4.86 -5.54 -5.95
N LEU A 172 4.88 -5.72 -7.28
CA LEU A 172 5.30 -4.67 -8.21
C LEU A 172 4.30 -3.52 -8.24
N THR A 173 3.02 -3.84 -8.20
CA THR A 173 1.94 -2.84 -8.11
C THR A 173 2.09 -2.01 -6.84
N SER A 174 2.33 -2.64 -5.69
CA SER A 174 2.55 -1.94 -4.41
C SER A 174 3.86 -1.13 -4.36
N TYR A 175 4.87 -1.50 -5.13
CA TYR A 175 6.04 -0.65 -5.29
C TYR A 175 5.69 0.61 -6.10
N TYR A 176 5.02 0.45 -7.23
CA TYR A 176 4.73 1.57 -8.11
C TYR A 176 3.59 2.46 -7.63
N ASP A 177 2.65 1.97 -6.81
CA ASP A 177 1.61 2.83 -6.24
C ASP A 177 2.23 3.90 -5.33
N GLU A 178 3.20 3.54 -4.50
CA GLU A 178 3.97 4.48 -3.66
C GLU A 178 4.83 5.42 -4.52
N VAL A 179 5.48 4.91 -5.55
CA VAL A 179 6.29 5.71 -6.49
C VAL A 179 5.42 6.73 -7.23
N LEU A 180 4.28 6.31 -7.80
CA LEU A 180 3.35 7.19 -8.49
C LEU A 180 2.76 8.23 -7.54
N ALA A 181 2.36 7.83 -6.33
CA ALA A 181 1.85 8.77 -5.34
C ALA A 181 2.86 9.86 -4.98
N ALA A 182 4.14 9.50 -4.86
CA ALA A 182 5.21 10.47 -4.61
C ALA A 182 5.49 11.36 -5.82
N ARG A 183 5.67 10.79 -7.01
CA ARG A 183 5.97 11.52 -8.26
C ARG A 183 4.90 12.53 -8.64
N THR A 184 3.65 12.22 -8.35
CA THR A 184 2.51 13.08 -8.70
C THR A 184 2.11 14.05 -7.57
N GLY A 185 2.78 13.97 -6.42
CA GLY A 185 2.50 14.80 -5.25
C GLY A 185 1.17 14.44 -4.55
N LEU A 186 0.61 13.26 -4.80
CA LEU A 186 -0.46 12.69 -3.95
C LEU A 186 0.04 12.47 -2.53
N THR A 187 1.31 12.08 -2.38
CA THR A 187 2.05 12.05 -1.10
C THR A 187 3.30 12.93 -1.18
N SER A 188 3.77 13.47 -0.05
CA SER A 188 5.04 14.17 0.00
C SER A 188 6.21 13.17 0.02
N PHE A 189 7.43 13.62 -0.27
CA PHE A 189 8.61 12.78 -0.15
C PHE A 189 8.80 12.24 1.27
N GLU A 190 8.53 13.05 2.29
CA GLU A 190 8.61 12.63 3.69
C GLU A 190 7.61 11.52 3.99
N GLN A 191 6.38 11.61 3.48
CA GLN A 191 5.36 10.57 3.62
C GLN A 191 5.75 9.29 2.88
N PHE A 192 6.31 9.40 1.68
CA PHE A 192 6.84 8.29 0.90
C PHE A 192 7.97 7.57 1.67
N ARG A 193 8.98 8.31 2.15
CA ARG A 193 10.06 7.77 2.97
C ARG A 193 9.54 7.10 4.23
N ASP A 194 8.63 7.77 4.95
CA ASP A 194 8.07 7.29 6.21
C ASP A 194 7.20 6.04 6.01
N GLY A 195 6.52 5.92 4.87
CA GLY A 195 5.79 4.71 4.47
C GLY A 195 6.72 3.50 4.34
N TRP A 196 7.86 3.68 3.68
CA TRP A 196 8.89 2.63 3.58
C TRP A 196 9.49 2.26 4.93
N ILE A 197 9.76 3.22 5.80
CA ILE A 197 10.24 2.97 7.16
C ILE A 197 9.22 2.12 7.93
N ALA A 198 7.93 2.43 7.86
CA ALA A 198 6.87 1.67 8.51
C ALA A 198 6.78 0.23 7.97
N THR A 199 6.92 0.05 6.66
CA THR A 199 6.95 -1.26 6.00
C THR A 199 8.15 -2.08 6.46
N ILE A 200 9.33 -1.49 6.47
CA ILE A 200 10.56 -2.11 6.95
C ILE A 200 10.40 -2.52 8.43
N GLU A 201 9.94 -1.62 9.31
CA GLU A 201 9.73 -1.92 10.73
C GLU A 201 8.81 -3.13 10.95
N ARG A 202 7.72 -3.18 10.18
CA ARG A 202 6.76 -4.28 10.30
C ARG A 202 7.39 -5.62 9.96
N TYR A 203 8.16 -5.68 8.87
CA TYR A 203 8.65 -6.94 8.31
C TYR A 203 10.01 -7.38 8.84
N MET A 204 10.88 -6.47 9.28
CA MET A 204 12.21 -6.84 9.80
C MET A 204 12.15 -7.73 11.06
N LEU A 205 11.09 -7.59 11.86
CA LEU A 205 10.94 -8.27 13.15
C LEU A 205 9.95 -9.45 13.10
N GLN A 206 9.48 -9.84 11.91
CA GLN A 206 8.42 -10.83 11.77
C GLN A 206 8.97 -12.26 11.78
N ALA A 207 8.67 -13.01 12.85
CA ALA A 207 9.18 -14.37 13.05
C ALA A 207 8.61 -15.40 12.04
N GLY A 208 7.46 -15.15 11.45
CA GLY A 208 6.87 -16.02 10.41
C GLY A 208 7.76 -16.27 9.20
N ARG A 209 8.75 -15.38 8.97
CA ARG A 209 9.74 -15.49 7.89
C ARG A 209 10.70 -16.67 8.06
N LEU A 210 10.87 -17.16 9.29
CA LEU A 210 11.76 -18.31 9.57
C LEU A 210 11.31 -19.63 8.93
N TRP A 211 10.01 -19.73 8.61
CA TRP A 211 9.44 -21.00 8.13
C TRP A 211 8.60 -20.86 6.86
N LYS A 212 8.27 -19.65 6.43
CA LYS A 212 7.37 -19.37 5.30
C LYS A 212 7.98 -18.31 4.38
N SER A 213 8.11 -18.62 3.09
CA SER A 213 8.61 -17.69 2.07
C SER A 213 7.56 -16.63 1.68
N VAL A 214 7.96 -15.63 0.88
CA VAL A 214 7.02 -14.68 0.26
C VAL A 214 6.14 -15.40 -0.75
N GLU A 215 6.72 -16.28 -1.57
CA GLU A 215 5.99 -17.11 -2.53
C GLU A 215 4.89 -17.94 -1.86
N ASP A 216 5.19 -18.57 -0.70
CA ASP A 216 4.19 -19.32 0.07
C ASP A 216 3.01 -18.47 0.52
N THR A 217 3.21 -17.16 0.75
CA THR A 217 2.12 -16.26 1.09
C THR A 217 1.20 -16.02 -0.10
N GLY A 218 1.75 -15.99 -1.31
CA GLY A 218 1.00 -15.96 -2.58
C GLY A 218 0.28 -17.29 -2.83
N ALA A 219 1.00 -18.42 -2.78
CA ALA A 219 0.41 -19.76 -2.95
C ALA A 219 -0.76 -20.02 -1.98
N GLY A 220 -0.67 -19.46 -0.76
CA GLY A 220 -1.70 -19.56 0.26
C GLY A 220 -2.84 -18.54 0.16
N LEU A 221 -2.88 -17.69 -0.83
CA LEU A 221 -3.80 -16.54 -0.94
C LEU A 221 -5.25 -16.90 -0.61
N ARG A 222 -5.80 -17.96 -1.17
CA ARG A 222 -7.18 -18.40 -0.99
C ARG A 222 -7.53 -18.73 0.46
N HIS A 223 -6.54 -19.23 1.22
CA HIS A 223 -6.72 -19.64 2.60
C HIS A 223 -6.34 -18.54 3.60
N LEU A 224 -5.55 -17.56 3.17
CA LEU A 224 -5.00 -16.52 4.05
C LEU A 224 -5.78 -15.20 4.01
N ARG A 225 -6.43 -14.89 2.88
CA ARG A 225 -7.15 -13.62 2.68
C ARG A 225 -8.28 -13.44 3.69
N GLU A 226 -9.07 -14.48 3.92
CA GLU A 226 -10.24 -14.47 4.81
C GLU A 226 -9.90 -14.76 6.28
N THR A 227 -8.62 -15.01 6.60
CA THR A 227 -8.24 -15.31 7.98
C THR A 227 -8.13 -14.05 8.82
N SER A 228 -8.39 -14.19 10.14
CA SER A 228 -8.15 -13.12 11.10
C SER A 228 -6.70 -12.61 10.99
N PRO A 229 -6.46 -11.29 11.08
CA PRO A 229 -5.11 -10.73 11.16
C PRO A 229 -4.34 -11.14 12.43
N ARG A 230 -4.98 -11.84 13.35
CA ARG A 230 -4.38 -12.32 14.58
C ARG A 230 -3.20 -13.25 14.30
N PHE A 231 -2.09 -13.06 14.97
CA PHE A 231 -0.83 -13.79 14.81
C PHE A 231 -0.16 -13.60 13.44
N GLU A 232 -0.40 -12.51 12.72
CA GLU A 232 0.26 -12.24 11.44
C GLU A 232 1.78 -12.28 11.55
N ASP A 233 2.34 -11.74 12.63
CA ASP A 233 3.80 -11.74 12.87
C ASP A 233 4.40 -13.16 12.94
N LEU A 234 3.58 -14.17 13.29
CA LEU A 234 4.00 -15.58 13.38
C LEU A 234 3.62 -16.40 12.14
N ARG A 235 2.47 -16.10 11.51
CA ARG A 235 1.90 -16.91 10.44
C ARG A 235 2.27 -16.44 9.04
N ARG A 236 2.54 -15.17 8.87
CA ARG A 236 2.53 -14.45 7.60
C ARG A 236 1.18 -14.59 6.87
N ARG A 237 0.75 -13.58 6.17
CA ARG A 237 -0.57 -13.58 5.53
C ARG A 237 -0.47 -13.23 4.05
N GLN A 238 -0.49 -11.95 3.72
CA GLN A 238 -0.44 -11.42 2.36
C GLN A 238 0.84 -10.61 2.15
N ASP A 239 1.96 -11.14 2.63
CA ASP A 239 3.23 -10.40 2.67
C ASP A 239 3.82 -10.21 1.27
N TYR A 240 3.28 -10.88 0.25
CA TYR A 240 3.64 -10.69 -1.15
C TYR A 240 3.37 -9.25 -1.65
N TYR A 241 2.45 -8.50 -1.02
CA TYR A 241 2.32 -7.05 -1.25
C TYR A 241 3.57 -6.31 -0.79
N ALA A 242 3.80 -6.28 0.49
CA ALA A 242 4.80 -5.41 1.10
C ALA A 242 6.23 -5.94 0.98
N GLU A 243 6.48 -7.24 1.20
CA GLU A 243 7.83 -7.78 0.96
C GLU A 243 8.12 -7.94 -0.54
N GLY A 244 7.10 -8.17 -1.37
CA GLY A 244 7.22 -8.07 -2.81
C GLY A 244 7.67 -6.66 -3.22
N SER A 245 7.04 -5.62 -2.68
CA SER A 245 7.43 -4.23 -2.98
C SER A 245 8.84 -3.89 -2.48
N LEU A 246 9.28 -4.42 -1.34
CA LEU A 246 10.67 -4.26 -0.86
C LEU A 246 11.69 -4.95 -1.78
N PHE A 247 11.35 -6.11 -2.35
CA PHE A 247 12.18 -6.75 -3.38
C PHE A 247 12.35 -5.86 -4.61
N TRP A 248 11.26 -5.26 -5.09
CA TRP A 248 11.32 -4.37 -6.25
C TRP A 248 12.07 -3.07 -5.95
N MET A 249 11.98 -2.54 -4.73
CA MET A 249 12.83 -1.43 -4.28
C MET A 249 14.32 -1.83 -4.26
N GLU A 250 14.66 -3.04 -3.79
CA GLU A 250 16.04 -3.55 -3.81
C GLU A 250 16.54 -3.68 -5.25
N ALA A 251 15.71 -4.20 -6.17
CA ALA A 251 16.03 -4.30 -7.58
C ALA A 251 16.29 -2.93 -8.22
N ASP A 252 15.44 -1.93 -7.95
CA ASP A 252 15.64 -0.57 -8.45
C ASP A 252 16.92 0.07 -7.90
N ALA A 253 17.18 -0.07 -6.60
CA ALA A 253 18.40 0.43 -5.97
C ALA A 253 19.68 -0.21 -6.55
N ILE A 254 19.64 -1.52 -6.84
CA ILE A 254 20.75 -2.24 -7.49
C ILE A 254 20.99 -1.69 -8.90
N ILE A 255 19.95 -1.57 -9.71
CA ILE A 255 20.06 -1.07 -11.09
C ILE A 255 20.60 0.35 -11.09
N ARG A 256 20.03 1.25 -10.29
CA ARG A 256 20.48 2.66 -10.18
C ARG A 256 21.93 2.77 -9.73
N GLY A 257 22.30 2.04 -8.67
CA GLY A 257 23.66 2.06 -8.15
C GLY A 257 24.70 1.54 -9.12
N ALA A 258 24.37 0.50 -9.89
CA ALA A 258 25.28 -0.10 -10.86
C ALA A 258 25.40 0.68 -12.19
N THR A 259 24.46 1.58 -12.46
CA THR A 259 24.40 2.35 -13.72
C THR A 259 24.53 3.85 -13.53
N ASP A 260 25.00 4.30 -12.37
CA ASP A 260 25.08 5.73 -12.02
C ASP A 260 23.74 6.46 -12.28
N ASN A 261 22.63 5.81 -11.87
CA ASN A 261 21.25 6.28 -12.06
C ASN A 261 20.83 6.48 -13.54
N GLN A 262 21.56 5.89 -14.51
CA GLN A 262 21.21 5.96 -15.93
C GLN A 262 20.07 4.99 -16.29
N ARG A 263 19.86 3.95 -15.50
CA ARG A 263 18.77 2.99 -15.61
C ARG A 263 18.10 2.79 -14.26
N SER A 264 16.88 2.33 -14.30
CA SER A 264 16.02 2.11 -13.12
C SER A 264 15.07 0.96 -13.35
N LEU A 265 14.23 0.68 -12.39
CA LEU A 265 13.14 -0.30 -12.54
C LEU A 265 12.10 0.16 -13.58
N ASP A 266 12.00 1.47 -13.90
CA ASP A 266 11.14 1.95 -14.98
C ASP A 266 11.57 1.36 -16.35
N ASP A 267 12.88 1.12 -16.57
CA ASP A 267 13.38 0.45 -17.79
C ASP A 267 12.94 -1.03 -17.84
N PHE A 268 12.89 -1.70 -16.68
CA PHE A 268 12.32 -3.04 -16.58
C PHE A 268 10.83 -3.02 -16.92
N ALA A 269 10.04 -2.14 -16.29
CA ALA A 269 8.60 -2.08 -16.51
C ALA A 269 8.29 -1.75 -17.97
N ARG A 270 8.95 -0.75 -18.55
CA ARG A 270 8.80 -0.38 -19.95
C ARG A 270 9.04 -1.57 -20.89
N ARG A 271 10.09 -2.33 -20.65
CA ARG A 271 10.44 -3.50 -21.47
C ARG A 271 9.49 -4.67 -21.23
N PHE A 272 9.15 -4.93 -19.96
CA PHE A 272 8.36 -6.10 -19.57
C PHE A 272 6.91 -5.98 -20.03
N PHE A 273 6.35 -4.78 -20.06
CA PHE A 273 4.99 -4.50 -20.49
C PHE A 273 4.88 -3.99 -21.93
N ASP A 274 5.97 -3.96 -22.69
CA ASP A 274 5.96 -3.67 -24.15
C ASP A 274 5.46 -4.89 -24.93
N VAL A 275 4.18 -5.16 -24.79
CA VAL A 275 3.47 -6.27 -25.46
C VAL A 275 2.18 -5.76 -26.07
N ALA A 276 1.79 -6.34 -27.21
CA ALA A 276 0.52 -6.00 -27.84
C ALA A 276 -0.64 -6.50 -26.95
N PRO A 277 -1.70 -5.69 -26.76
CA PRO A 277 -2.91 -6.14 -26.11
C PRO A 277 -3.51 -7.35 -26.84
N PRO A 278 -4.11 -8.33 -26.11
CA PRO A 278 -4.80 -9.44 -26.76
C PRO A 278 -6.06 -8.96 -27.50
N ASP A 279 -6.36 -9.63 -28.62
CA ASP A 279 -7.53 -9.29 -29.47
C ASP A 279 -8.87 -9.67 -28.82
N THR A 280 -8.85 -10.59 -27.87
CA THR A 280 -10.05 -11.15 -27.23
C THR A 280 -10.28 -10.55 -25.85
N ASP A 281 -11.52 -10.13 -25.56
CA ASP A 281 -11.91 -9.70 -24.22
C ASP A 281 -11.72 -10.87 -23.20
N GLY A 282 -11.10 -10.57 -22.07
CA GLY A 282 -10.83 -11.54 -21.01
C GLY A 282 -9.46 -12.22 -21.12
N ASP A 283 -8.80 -12.21 -22.27
CA ASP A 283 -7.46 -12.74 -22.43
C ASP A 283 -6.40 -11.78 -21.90
N VAL A 284 -5.24 -12.33 -21.52
CA VAL A 284 -4.04 -11.60 -21.09
C VAL A 284 -2.81 -12.16 -21.80
N VAL A 285 -1.74 -11.38 -21.87
CA VAL A 285 -0.43 -11.89 -22.31
C VAL A 285 0.24 -12.57 -21.11
N GLU A 286 0.40 -13.88 -21.18
CA GLU A 286 1.02 -14.62 -20.06
C GLU A 286 2.52 -14.36 -19.98
N HIS A 287 3.05 -14.49 -18.76
CA HIS A 287 4.48 -14.50 -18.49
C HIS A 287 4.85 -15.56 -17.46
N THR A 288 6.04 -16.06 -17.60
CA THR A 288 6.68 -16.99 -16.64
C THR A 288 7.59 -16.22 -15.67
N ARG A 289 8.05 -16.91 -14.62
CA ARG A 289 9.12 -16.42 -13.77
C ARG A 289 10.41 -16.12 -14.55
N GLN A 290 10.71 -16.94 -15.55
CA GLN A 290 11.91 -16.77 -16.38
C GLN A 290 11.83 -15.47 -17.21
N ASP A 291 10.65 -15.09 -17.71
CA ASP A 291 10.48 -13.82 -18.41
C ASP A 291 10.81 -12.61 -17.52
N VAL A 292 10.50 -12.70 -16.22
CA VAL A 292 10.87 -11.65 -15.25
C VAL A 292 12.39 -11.57 -15.08
N VAL A 293 13.05 -12.73 -14.91
CA VAL A 293 14.52 -12.82 -14.81
C VAL A 293 15.19 -12.26 -16.08
N ASP A 294 14.71 -12.65 -17.25
CA ASP A 294 15.26 -12.22 -18.54
C ASP A 294 15.10 -10.71 -18.76
N ALA A 295 13.94 -10.16 -18.38
CA ALA A 295 13.70 -8.73 -18.46
C ALA A 295 14.59 -7.92 -17.52
N LEU A 296 14.77 -8.35 -16.26
CA LEU A 296 15.71 -7.74 -15.31
C LEU A 296 17.15 -7.82 -15.82
N HIS A 297 17.55 -8.99 -16.33
CA HIS A 297 18.88 -9.21 -16.88
C HIS A 297 19.17 -8.32 -18.11
N ALA A 298 18.15 -8.07 -18.93
CA ALA A 298 18.26 -7.17 -20.08
C ALA A 298 18.44 -5.69 -19.68
N VAL A 299 17.94 -5.29 -18.51
CA VAL A 299 18.20 -3.96 -17.95
C VAL A 299 19.59 -3.90 -17.33
N TYR A 300 19.94 -4.87 -16.51
CA TYR A 300 21.25 -4.97 -15.89
C TYR A 300 21.68 -6.42 -15.69
N SER A 301 22.76 -6.82 -16.36
CA SER A 301 23.26 -8.20 -16.38
C SER A 301 24.32 -8.52 -15.32
N GLY A 302 24.70 -7.55 -14.47
CA GLY A 302 25.76 -7.71 -13.48
C GLY A 302 25.32 -8.37 -12.18
N VAL A 303 24.05 -8.84 -12.09
CA VAL A 303 23.47 -9.53 -10.93
C VAL A 303 22.87 -10.86 -11.38
N ASP A 304 23.02 -11.87 -10.56
CA ASP A 304 22.27 -13.12 -10.69
C ASP A 304 20.83 -12.91 -10.13
N TRP A 305 19.95 -12.42 -11.00
CA TRP A 305 18.56 -12.16 -10.64
C TRP A 305 17.79 -13.41 -10.24
N ASP A 306 18.13 -14.55 -10.84
CA ASP A 306 17.53 -15.85 -10.47
C ASP A 306 17.88 -16.22 -9.03
N ALA A 307 19.15 -16.09 -8.65
CA ALA A 307 19.59 -16.35 -7.29
C ALA A 307 18.96 -15.34 -6.29
N LEU A 308 18.86 -14.06 -6.65
CA LEU A 308 18.27 -13.04 -5.80
C LEU A 308 16.77 -13.30 -5.56
N ILE A 309 16.00 -13.64 -6.60
CA ILE A 309 14.59 -13.99 -6.48
C ILE A 309 14.44 -15.24 -5.59
N ARG A 310 15.24 -16.27 -5.84
CA ARG A 310 15.20 -17.49 -5.01
C ARG A 310 15.46 -17.19 -3.54
N GLU A 311 16.41 -16.32 -3.26
CA GLU A 311 16.76 -15.95 -1.90
C GLU A 311 15.69 -15.07 -1.23
N ARG A 312 15.18 -14.03 -1.93
CA ARG A 312 14.29 -13.02 -1.35
C ARG A 312 12.82 -13.47 -1.30
N ILE A 313 12.39 -14.21 -2.31
CA ILE A 313 10.98 -14.53 -2.57
C ILE A 313 10.66 -15.99 -2.25
N GLU A 314 11.49 -16.93 -2.71
CA GLU A 314 11.15 -18.36 -2.72
C GLU A 314 11.68 -19.11 -1.49
N SER A 315 12.55 -18.49 -0.69
CA SER A 315 13.14 -19.13 0.48
C SER A 315 12.66 -18.49 1.79
N PRO A 316 12.39 -19.29 2.84
CA PRO A 316 12.28 -18.78 4.19
C PRO A 316 13.57 -18.10 4.64
N ARG A 317 13.50 -17.00 5.38
CA ARG A 317 14.66 -16.22 5.79
C ARG A 317 14.56 -15.76 7.22
N SER A 318 15.66 -15.88 7.97
CA SER A 318 15.73 -15.41 9.35
C SER A 318 15.78 -13.87 9.48
N THR A 319 16.33 -13.19 8.47
CA THR A 319 16.52 -11.73 8.49
C THR A 319 16.28 -11.13 7.11
N LEU A 320 15.80 -9.90 7.08
CA LEU A 320 15.92 -9.02 5.92
C LEU A 320 17.16 -8.15 6.13
N GLU A 321 17.97 -8.01 5.09
CA GLU A 321 19.17 -7.17 5.12
C GLU A 321 18.82 -5.71 4.84
N PHE A 322 18.02 -5.11 5.76
CA PHE A 322 17.58 -3.73 5.61
C PHE A 322 18.71 -2.70 5.64
N ASP A 323 19.77 -2.99 6.40
CA ASP A 323 20.99 -2.15 6.37
C ASP A 323 21.59 -2.11 4.98
N SER A 324 21.63 -3.26 4.29
CA SER A 324 22.10 -3.33 2.91
C SER A 324 21.19 -2.58 1.95
N LEU A 325 19.85 -2.70 2.09
CA LEU A 325 18.90 -1.94 1.28
C LEU A 325 19.02 -0.43 1.54
N ALA A 326 19.05 -0.02 2.80
CA ALA A 326 19.23 1.39 3.16
C ALA A 326 20.54 1.96 2.58
N ASP A 327 21.63 1.22 2.70
CA ASP A 327 22.94 1.60 2.17
C ASP A 327 22.92 1.77 0.65
N ARG A 328 22.26 0.87 -0.08
CA ARG A 328 22.05 0.97 -1.53
C ARG A 328 21.25 2.21 -1.93
N LEU A 329 20.27 2.60 -1.12
CA LEU A 329 19.45 3.79 -1.34
C LEU A 329 20.17 5.11 -0.99
N GLY A 330 21.37 5.05 -0.39
CA GLY A 330 22.11 6.21 0.09
C GLY A 330 21.84 6.61 1.52
N TYR A 331 21.27 5.70 2.31
CA TYR A 331 20.85 5.93 3.70
C TYR A 331 21.51 4.96 4.66
N ARG A 332 21.49 5.32 5.95
CA ARG A 332 21.76 4.42 7.07
C ARG A 332 20.47 4.21 7.84
N PHE A 333 20.20 2.96 8.18
CA PHE A 333 19.10 2.62 9.09
C PHE A 333 19.54 2.95 10.52
N ASP A 334 18.71 3.67 11.26
CA ASP A 334 18.98 4.12 12.62
C ASP A 334 17.69 4.15 13.45
N PHE A 335 17.79 4.46 14.73
CA PHE A 335 16.66 4.62 15.64
C PHE A 335 16.68 5.98 16.31
N GLN A 336 15.51 6.59 16.48
CA GLN A 336 15.32 7.87 17.13
C GLN A 336 14.23 7.79 18.19
N PRO A 337 14.23 8.68 19.21
CA PRO A 337 13.23 8.65 20.27
C PRO A 337 11.87 9.23 19.88
N GLU A 338 11.81 9.96 18.78
CA GLU A 338 10.58 10.57 18.28
C GLU A 338 10.01 9.75 17.11
N PRO A 339 8.67 9.56 17.05
CA PRO A 339 8.05 8.85 15.98
C PRO A 339 8.21 9.60 14.65
N PHE A 340 8.38 8.87 13.55
CA PHE A 340 8.28 9.46 12.22
C PHE A 340 6.82 9.86 11.92
N THR A 341 6.63 10.79 11.00
CA THR A 341 5.38 11.56 10.83
C THR A 341 4.13 10.70 10.60
N SER A 342 4.28 9.51 10.01
CA SER A 342 3.16 8.62 9.69
C SER A 342 2.88 7.55 10.76
N SER A 343 3.84 7.19 11.62
CA SER A 343 3.70 6.04 12.53
C SER A 343 2.69 6.22 13.65
N ASP A 344 2.60 7.43 14.22
CA ASP A 344 1.71 7.71 15.35
C ASP A 344 0.46 8.50 14.97
N LYS A 345 0.48 9.24 13.85
CA LYS A 345 -0.67 10.03 13.40
C LYS A 345 -1.71 9.22 12.64
N SER A 346 -1.31 8.12 11.99
CA SER A 346 -2.25 7.22 11.33
C SER A 346 -2.95 6.26 12.28
N SER A 347 -2.38 6.02 13.47
CA SER A 347 -2.97 5.16 14.47
C SER A 347 -3.88 5.97 15.42
N SER A 348 -5.16 6.10 15.04
CA SER A 348 -6.24 6.49 15.95
C SER A 348 -5.97 7.75 16.81
N ASN A 349 -5.46 8.85 16.22
CA ASN A 349 -5.18 10.12 16.92
C ASN A 349 -4.27 9.96 18.16
N GLY A 350 -3.26 9.08 18.11
CA GLY A 350 -2.32 8.85 19.19
C GLY A 350 -2.86 8.02 20.36
N ARG A 351 -4.06 7.43 20.22
CA ARG A 351 -4.68 6.59 21.26
C ARG A 351 -4.16 5.13 21.26
N SER A 352 -3.55 4.66 20.18
CA SER A 352 -2.82 3.40 20.11
C SER A 352 -1.31 3.63 20.21
N ALA A 353 -0.51 2.59 20.47
CA ALA A 353 0.94 2.71 20.49
C ALA A 353 1.61 1.61 19.67
N ASN A 354 2.52 2.00 18.77
CA ASN A 354 3.47 1.11 18.12
C ASN A 354 4.80 1.16 18.87
N LEU A 355 5.15 0.09 19.56
CA LEU A 355 6.38 -0.06 20.35
C LEU A 355 7.17 -1.29 19.90
N ARG A 356 7.01 -1.70 18.62
CA ARG A 356 7.72 -2.87 18.07
C ARG A 356 9.22 -2.74 18.20
N SER A 357 9.76 -1.59 17.86
CA SER A 357 11.21 -1.34 17.90
C SER A 357 11.76 -1.01 19.29
N SER A 358 10.89 -0.82 20.28
CA SER A 358 11.26 -0.62 21.69
C SER A 358 11.10 -1.92 22.48
N ILE A 359 9.91 -2.15 23.01
CA ILE A 359 9.60 -3.30 23.88
C ILE A 359 8.92 -4.47 23.14
N GLY A 360 8.71 -4.35 21.81
CA GLY A 360 8.38 -5.45 20.93
C GLY A 360 6.90 -5.74 20.74
N PHE A 361 5.98 -4.77 20.92
CA PHE A 361 4.56 -4.99 20.67
C PHE A 361 3.80 -3.74 20.25
N THR A 362 2.58 -3.95 19.76
CA THR A 362 1.61 -2.87 19.50
C THR A 362 0.38 -3.04 20.38
N VAL A 363 -0.22 -1.93 20.78
CA VAL A 363 -1.48 -1.91 21.54
C VAL A 363 -2.50 -0.98 20.89
N ASN A 364 -3.76 -1.36 20.96
CA ASN A 364 -4.87 -0.52 20.50
C ASN A 364 -5.30 0.49 21.57
N GLU A 365 -6.34 1.27 21.29
CA GLU A 365 -6.88 2.30 22.18
C GLU A 365 -7.35 1.75 23.52
N SER A 366 -7.82 0.49 23.59
CA SER A 366 -8.27 -0.14 24.81
C SER A 366 -7.15 -0.78 25.63
N GLY A 367 -5.90 -0.71 25.17
CA GLY A 367 -4.73 -1.35 25.82
C GLY A 367 -4.51 -2.80 25.45
N GLU A 368 -5.27 -3.34 24.50
CA GLU A 368 -5.15 -4.73 24.05
C GLU A 368 -3.94 -4.93 23.12
N ILE A 369 -3.12 -5.94 23.40
CA ILE A 369 -1.93 -6.28 22.61
C ILE A 369 -2.37 -6.90 21.28
N ARG A 370 -2.01 -6.26 20.17
CA ARG A 370 -2.43 -6.63 18.80
C ARG A 370 -1.34 -7.33 18.01
N SER A 371 -0.09 -7.08 18.33
CA SER A 371 1.06 -7.81 17.79
C SER A 371 2.13 -7.93 18.85
N ILE A 372 2.95 -8.96 18.76
CA ILE A 372 4.09 -9.14 19.64
C ILE A 372 5.23 -9.84 18.90
N ILE A 373 6.42 -9.30 19.04
CA ILE A 373 7.63 -9.81 18.41
C ILE A 373 8.24 -10.88 19.30
N VAL A 374 8.49 -12.05 18.75
CA VAL A 374 9.14 -13.17 19.44
C VAL A 374 10.54 -12.74 19.91
N ASP A 375 10.90 -13.15 21.12
CA ASP A 375 12.16 -12.80 21.77
C ASP A 375 12.38 -11.32 22.10
N SER A 376 11.36 -10.49 21.94
CA SER A 376 11.41 -9.10 22.40
C SER A 376 11.35 -8.97 23.92
N PRO A 377 11.68 -7.80 24.51
CA PRO A 377 11.54 -7.57 25.94
C PRO A 377 10.13 -7.88 26.46
N GLY A 378 9.07 -7.46 25.76
CA GLY A 378 7.69 -7.75 26.13
C GLY A 378 7.36 -9.25 26.08
N TRP A 379 7.81 -9.96 25.03
CA TRP A 379 7.65 -11.40 24.93
C TRP A 379 8.34 -12.14 26.10
N ARG A 380 9.59 -11.78 26.41
CA ARG A 380 10.34 -12.39 27.52
C ARG A 380 9.72 -12.12 28.89
N ALA A 381 8.99 -11.01 29.02
CA ALA A 381 8.21 -10.70 30.22
C ALA A 381 6.89 -11.48 30.31
N GLY A 382 6.59 -12.35 29.33
CA GLY A 382 5.39 -13.19 29.31
C GLY A 382 4.15 -12.50 28.74
N LEU A 383 4.32 -11.40 28.00
CA LEU A 383 3.22 -10.75 27.29
C LEU A 383 2.88 -11.51 25.99
N GLY A 384 1.63 -11.43 25.57
CA GLY A 384 1.12 -12.11 24.38
C GLY A 384 -0.16 -11.48 23.83
N TYR A 385 -0.63 -12.06 22.74
CA TYR A 385 -1.91 -11.66 22.14
C TYR A 385 -3.05 -11.82 23.15
N ASP A 386 -4.06 -10.97 23.03
CA ASP A 386 -5.29 -10.90 23.86
C ASP A 386 -5.06 -10.49 25.31
N MET A 387 -3.83 -10.23 25.72
CA MET A 387 -3.55 -9.58 26.99
C MET A 387 -3.87 -8.09 26.86
N LYS A 388 -4.41 -7.51 27.92
CA LYS A 388 -4.79 -6.11 27.97
C LYS A 388 -4.00 -5.37 29.04
N ILE A 389 -3.29 -4.34 28.65
CA ILE A 389 -2.65 -3.41 29.57
C ILE A 389 -3.75 -2.53 30.17
N VAL A 390 -4.00 -2.64 31.46
CA VAL A 390 -5.01 -1.86 32.18
C VAL A 390 -4.41 -0.76 33.04
N GLY A 391 -3.10 -0.86 33.33
CA GLY A 391 -2.40 0.15 34.11
C GLY A 391 -0.92 0.25 33.75
N VAL A 392 -0.37 1.44 33.97
CA VAL A 392 1.04 1.78 33.69
C VAL A 392 1.60 2.55 34.88
N ARG A 393 2.84 2.26 35.25
CA ARG A 393 3.58 3.05 36.25
C ARG A 393 4.58 3.95 35.54
N THR A 394 4.57 5.23 35.90
CA THR A 394 5.53 6.24 35.44
C THR A 394 6.16 6.93 36.66
N ARG A 395 7.25 7.66 36.48
CA ARG A 395 7.84 8.48 37.56
C ARG A 395 6.84 9.47 38.17
N ALA A 396 6.00 10.06 37.34
CA ALA A 396 4.95 11.00 37.77
C ALA A 396 3.91 10.35 38.68
N SER A 397 3.66 9.04 38.54
CA SER A 397 2.75 8.29 39.43
C SER A 397 3.40 7.77 40.71
N GLY A 398 4.72 7.85 40.83
CA GLY A 398 5.48 7.30 41.96
C GLY A 398 5.27 5.79 42.10
N GLU A 399 4.86 5.31 43.27
CA GLU A 399 4.57 3.90 43.51
C GLU A 399 3.18 3.46 43.00
N SER A 400 2.34 4.41 42.60
CA SER A 400 0.99 4.13 42.12
C SER A 400 0.98 3.71 40.63
N THR A 401 0.02 2.90 40.28
CA THR A 401 -0.26 2.55 38.88
C THR A 401 -1.43 3.38 38.36
N THR A 402 -1.24 4.12 37.29
CA THR A 402 -2.30 4.89 36.64
C THR A 402 -3.04 4.03 35.61
N ALA A 403 -4.29 4.38 35.30
CA ALA A 403 -5.03 3.70 34.23
C ALA A 403 -4.26 3.82 32.90
N TYR A 404 -4.39 2.78 32.07
CA TYR A 404 -3.77 2.75 30.76
C TYR A 404 -4.15 3.97 29.92
N SER A 405 -3.16 4.53 29.28
CA SER A 405 -3.28 5.34 28.07
C SER A 405 -2.03 5.12 27.22
N ALA A 406 -2.15 5.26 25.90
CA ALA A 406 -0.99 5.14 25.03
C ALA A 406 0.11 6.16 25.36
N ALA A 407 -0.26 7.34 25.82
CA ALA A 407 0.68 8.37 26.27
C ALA A 407 1.43 7.95 27.52
N ALA A 408 0.75 7.40 28.55
CA ALA A 408 1.39 6.90 29.76
C ALA A 408 2.32 5.72 29.46
N LEU A 409 1.92 4.84 28.53
CA LEU A 409 2.78 3.70 28.13
C LEU A 409 4.04 4.19 27.40
N ARG A 410 3.92 5.16 26.47
CA ARG A 410 5.11 5.75 25.82
C ARG A 410 6.01 6.43 26.83
N GLU A 411 5.45 7.14 27.80
CA GLU A 411 6.23 7.78 28.86
C GLU A 411 7.00 6.77 29.70
N ALA A 412 6.36 5.69 30.15
CA ALA A 412 7.03 4.63 30.90
C ALA A 412 8.17 3.98 30.08
N VAL A 413 7.96 3.77 28.77
CA VAL A 413 9.01 3.26 27.89
C VAL A 413 10.13 4.28 27.71
N ARG A 414 9.84 5.57 27.61
CA ARG A 414 10.86 6.63 27.56
C ARG A 414 11.71 6.64 28.85
N GLU A 415 11.05 6.59 30.00
CA GLU A 415 11.70 6.57 31.32
C GLU A 415 12.56 5.32 31.57
N SER A 416 12.31 4.23 30.81
CA SER A 416 13.07 3.00 30.94
C SER A 416 14.56 3.18 30.63
N ALA A 417 14.94 4.19 29.85
CA ALA A 417 16.34 4.53 29.58
C ALA A 417 17.12 4.84 30.88
N ASP A 418 16.43 5.32 31.91
CA ASP A 418 17.04 5.63 33.23
C ASP A 418 16.69 4.61 34.31
N THR A 419 15.51 3.96 34.19
CA THR A 419 14.99 3.04 35.20
C THR A 419 15.37 1.58 34.95
N GLY A 420 15.72 1.23 33.71
CA GLY A 420 16.02 -0.13 33.28
C GLY A 420 14.79 -1.04 33.14
N GLN A 421 13.58 -0.51 33.35
CA GLN A 421 12.37 -1.32 33.34
C GLN A 421 11.11 -0.54 32.98
N VAL A 422 10.07 -1.28 32.58
CA VAL A 422 8.70 -0.79 32.38
C VAL A 422 7.74 -1.64 33.21
N ASP A 423 7.02 -1.01 34.15
CA ASP A 423 6.07 -1.68 35.04
C ASP A 423 4.63 -1.49 34.56
N LEU A 424 3.93 -2.60 34.38
CA LEU A 424 2.57 -2.66 33.85
C LEU A 424 1.64 -3.45 34.77
N LEU A 425 0.36 -3.12 34.75
CA LEU A 425 -0.71 -3.99 35.24
C LEU A 425 -1.45 -4.54 34.01
N VAL A 426 -1.49 -5.86 33.88
CA VAL A 426 -2.01 -6.57 32.72
C VAL A 426 -3.17 -7.46 33.14
N GLU A 427 -4.26 -7.40 32.39
CA GLU A 427 -5.39 -8.31 32.50
C GLU A 427 -5.28 -9.40 31.44
N TRP A 428 -5.48 -10.64 31.88
CA TRP A 428 -5.62 -11.79 30.99
C TRP A 428 -6.58 -12.81 31.61
N ASP A 429 -7.61 -13.15 30.86
CA ASP A 429 -8.66 -14.09 31.29
C ASP A 429 -9.30 -13.71 32.66
N GLY A 430 -9.58 -12.41 32.83
CA GLY A 430 -10.16 -11.85 34.03
C GLY A 430 -9.20 -11.75 35.23
N VAL A 431 -7.94 -12.11 35.05
CA VAL A 431 -6.91 -12.04 36.14
C VAL A 431 -5.99 -10.85 35.90
N LEU A 432 -5.85 -10.02 36.92
CA LEU A 432 -4.89 -8.90 36.95
C LEU A 432 -3.53 -9.38 37.45
N ARG A 433 -2.47 -9.07 36.71
CA ARG A 433 -1.09 -9.42 37.04
C ARG A 433 -0.16 -8.21 36.89
N PRO A 434 0.71 -7.93 37.86
CA PRO A 434 1.82 -7.01 37.61
C PRO A 434 2.84 -7.69 36.71
N VAL A 435 3.34 -6.94 35.73
CA VAL A 435 4.38 -7.38 34.79
C VAL A 435 5.45 -6.33 34.72
N THR A 436 6.69 -6.72 34.93
CA THR A 436 7.88 -5.87 34.75
C THR A 436 8.64 -6.33 33.54
N ILE A 437 8.82 -5.42 32.58
CA ILE A 437 9.62 -5.63 31.37
C ILE A 437 11.01 -5.08 31.63
N ALA A 438 12.04 -5.93 31.65
CA ALA A 438 13.44 -5.49 31.72
C ALA A 438 13.83 -4.86 30.37
N TYR A 439 14.04 -3.56 30.36
CA TYR A 439 14.36 -2.79 29.15
C TYR A 439 14.91 -1.41 29.54
N ASP A 440 16.04 -1.03 28.97
CA ASP A 440 16.77 0.23 29.21
C ASP A 440 16.96 1.08 27.95
N GLY A 441 16.33 0.68 26.81
CA GLY A 441 16.55 1.32 25.52
C GLY A 441 15.75 2.60 25.30
N GLY A 442 14.79 2.95 26.15
CA GLY A 442 13.89 4.07 25.94
C GLY A 442 12.97 3.89 24.71
N LEU A 443 12.40 4.99 24.23
CA LEU A 443 11.64 4.97 22.98
C LEU A 443 12.58 4.83 21.78
N ARG A 444 12.24 3.92 20.87
CA ARG A 444 12.97 3.67 19.64
C ARG A 444 11.99 3.57 18.47
N TYR A 445 12.15 4.46 17.52
CA TYR A 445 11.44 4.42 16.24
C TYR A 445 12.47 4.35 15.11
N PRO A 446 12.30 3.50 14.11
CA PRO A 446 13.24 3.41 13.01
C PRO A 446 13.29 4.71 12.20
N SER A 447 14.42 4.98 11.60
CA SER A 447 14.64 6.13 10.73
C SER A 447 15.63 5.80 9.62
N LEU A 448 15.51 6.50 8.49
CA LEU A 448 16.49 6.50 7.40
C LEU A 448 17.24 7.83 7.42
N VAL A 449 18.53 7.77 7.75
CA VAL A 449 19.43 8.93 7.83
C VAL A 449 20.29 8.98 6.57
N PRO A 450 20.25 10.06 5.77
CA PRO A 450 21.10 10.20 4.60
C PRO A 450 22.58 10.02 4.96
N VAL A 451 23.34 9.40 4.07
CA VAL A 451 24.80 9.22 4.23
C VAL A 451 25.52 10.23 3.36
N ASP A 452 26.34 11.08 3.98
CA ASP A 452 27.10 12.12 3.28
C ASP A 452 27.95 11.52 2.17
N GLY A 453 27.89 12.14 0.98
CA GLY A 453 28.65 11.73 -0.19
C GLY A 453 28.08 10.53 -0.97
N LYS A 454 26.99 9.93 -0.53
CA LYS A 454 26.25 8.91 -1.30
C LYS A 454 25.13 9.54 -2.13
N PRO A 455 24.83 8.98 -3.32
CA PRO A 455 23.64 9.36 -4.08
C PRO A 455 22.35 9.08 -3.28
N ASP A 456 21.38 9.97 -3.34
CA ASP A 456 20.07 9.80 -2.74
C ASP A 456 19.14 9.10 -3.76
N PHE A 457 19.23 7.77 -3.85
CA PHE A 457 18.38 7.01 -4.78
C PHE A 457 16.94 6.94 -4.33
N LEU A 458 16.65 7.04 -3.02
CA LEU A 458 15.27 7.08 -2.55
C LEU A 458 14.56 8.32 -3.08
N ARG A 459 15.23 9.47 -3.08
CA ARG A 459 14.69 10.70 -3.68
C ARG A 459 14.59 10.58 -5.21
N ALA A 460 15.60 10.02 -5.88
CA ALA A 460 15.57 9.81 -7.32
C ALA A 460 14.44 8.89 -7.80
N ILE A 461 14.02 7.92 -6.97
CA ILE A 461 12.84 7.08 -7.22
C ILE A 461 11.56 7.93 -7.22
N ALA A 462 11.44 8.87 -6.28
CA ALA A 462 10.28 9.73 -6.11
C ALA A 462 10.23 10.94 -7.07
N GLU A 463 11.27 11.18 -7.87
CA GLU A 463 11.30 12.28 -8.83
C GLU A 463 10.41 12.01 -10.05
N PRO A 464 9.53 12.95 -10.44
CA PRO A 464 8.70 12.83 -11.63
C PRO A 464 9.52 12.60 -12.90
N ARG A 465 8.98 11.81 -13.83
CA ARG A 465 9.53 11.61 -15.18
C ARG A 465 8.88 12.53 -16.20
N THR A 466 7.70 13.03 -15.89
CA THR A 466 6.92 13.92 -16.75
C THR A 466 6.75 15.28 -16.09
N PRO A 467 6.53 16.34 -16.87
CA PRO A 467 6.25 17.67 -16.31
C PRO A 467 4.99 17.65 -15.46
N ALA A 468 5.07 18.20 -14.26
CA ALA A 468 3.87 18.42 -13.45
C ALA A 468 2.87 19.32 -14.20
N PRO A 469 1.57 19.06 -14.11
CA PRO A 469 0.56 19.91 -14.72
C PRO A 469 0.68 21.33 -14.13
N PRO A 470 0.39 22.38 -14.93
CA PRO A 470 0.40 23.73 -14.41
C PRO A 470 -0.56 23.84 -13.22
N ALA A 471 -0.16 24.60 -12.20
CA ALA A 471 -1.03 24.85 -11.07
C ALA A 471 -2.37 25.42 -11.59
N PRO A 472 -3.52 24.85 -11.18
CA PRO A 472 -4.81 25.35 -11.63
C PRO A 472 -4.92 26.83 -11.22
N PRO A 473 -5.47 27.70 -12.07
CA PRO A 473 -5.71 29.10 -11.68
C PRO A 473 -6.63 29.11 -10.46
N ASP A 474 -6.31 29.95 -9.48
CA ASP A 474 -7.16 30.21 -8.32
C ASP A 474 -8.49 30.79 -8.77
N SER A 475 -9.44 29.99 -9.19
CA SER A 475 -10.82 30.42 -9.48
C SER A 475 -11.76 29.21 -9.59
N PRO A 476 -12.93 29.28 -8.96
CA PRO A 476 -13.94 28.22 -9.04
C PRO A 476 -14.75 28.38 -10.34
N THR A 477 -14.36 27.73 -11.38
CA THR A 477 -15.25 27.55 -12.55
C THR A 477 -15.41 26.07 -12.82
N LEU A 478 -16.34 25.48 -12.12
CA LEU A 478 -16.95 24.23 -12.47
C LEU A 478 -17.56 24.33 -13.87
N ARG A 479 -17.05 23.61 -14.82
CA ARG A 479 -17.89 23.24 -15.98
C ARG A 479 -18.85 22.16 -15.46
N GLN A 480 -19.97 22.61 -14.93
CA GLN A 480 -21.16 21.79 -14.88
C GLN A 480 -21.45 21.40 -16.34
N THR A 481 -21.38 20.13 -16.65
CA THR A 481 -22.03 19.62 -17.86
C THR A 481 -23.52 19.57 -17.57
N ASP A 482 -24.14 20.75 -17.43
CA ASP A 482 -25.56 20.93 -17.66
C ASP A 482 -25.77 20.73 -19.16
N ARG A 483 -26.13 19.55 -19.55
CA ARG A 483 -26.78 19.37 -20.86
C ARG A 483 -28.27 19.61 -20.66
N PRO A 484 -28.85 20.53 -21.44
CA PRO A 484 -30.27 20.75 -21.41
C PRO A 484 -31.00 19.53 -21.98
N ASP A 485 -32.22 19.36 -21.51
CA ASP A 485 -33.37 18.49 -21.84
C ASP A 485 -33.29 17.52 -23.00
#